data_24da2143597bc35feab2894670ea301a
#
_entry.id   24da2143597bc35feab2894670ea301a
#
_cell.length_a   1.000
_cell.length_b   1.000
_cell.length_c   1.000
_cell.angle_alpha   90.00
_cell.angle_beta   90.00
_cell.angle_gamma   90.00
#
_symmetry.space_group_name_H-M   'P 1'
#
loop_
_entity.id
_entity.type
_entity.pdbx_description
1 polymer ?
#
loop_
_entity_poly.entity_id
_entity_poly.type
_entity_poly.pdbx_seq_one_letter_code
_entity_poly.pdbx_strand_id
1 'polypeptide(L)'
;RNCHKSLNYAMVITEALPVYMVPRRNRRGIIGPVRLSEFSPESIHAKIQASKLIPDALKTHTVKMSALTNSTYDGVCYNVINIKSQLEKSVENLHFDEAWYAYARFNPMYKNHYGMADGPVKPDDPPIFCSQSTHKLLTAFSQASMLHIKDGGTVKINPDEFNESYMMHGSTSPQYNMIASLDVATQMMDDQGELLMHDIIREAVQLRKKVAELNREFKD
;
A
#
# COMPACT_ATOMS: atom_id res chain seq x y z
N ARG A 1 -9.80 3.30 -10.16
CA ARG A 1 -9.53 4.73 -9.87
C ARG A 1 -9.01 5.00 -8.45
N ASN A 2 -8.60 4.00 -7.72
CA ASN A 2 -8.09 4.17 -6.37
C ASN A 2 -6.57 3.96 -6.29
N CYS A 3 -5.90 3.81 -7.40
CA CYS A 3 -4.45 3.77 -7.50
C CYS A 3 -3.88 5.12 -7.95
N HIS A 4 -2.66 5.40 -7.55
CA HIS A 4 -1.94 6.58 -8.00
C HIS A 4 -1.60 6.48 -9.50
N LYS A 5 -1.49 7.63 -10.18
CA LYS A 5 -1.19 7.68 -11.63
C LYS A 5 0.12 6.98 -12.01
N SER A 6 1.11 6.94 -11.11
CA SER A 6 2.37 6.24 -11.35
C SER A 6 2.19 4.74 -11.60
N LEU A 7 1.21 4.10 -10.96
CA LEU A 7 0.88 2.71 -11.25
C LEU A 7 0.35 2.52 -12.68
N ASN A 8 -0.46 3.46 -13.17
CA ASN A 8 -0.92 3.43 -14.56
C ASN A 8 0.25 3.60 -15.54
N TYR A 9 1.19 4.50 -15.23
CA TYR A 9 2.39 4.68 -16.05
C TYR A 9 3.31 3.46 -16.00
N ALA A 10 3.45 2.83 -14.84
CA ALA A 10 4.20 1.59 -14.71
C ALA A 10 3.60 0.49 -15.59
N MET A 11 2.27 0.33 -15.61
CA MET A 11 1.62 -0.64 -16.50
C MET A 11 1.91 -0.37 -17.99
N VAL A 12 1.96 0.90 -18.39
CA VAL A 12 2.30 1.26 -19.79
C VAL A 12 3.75 0.94 -20.11
N ILE A 13 4.69 1.28 -19.21
CA ILE A 13 6.14 1.05 -19.42
C ILE A 13 6.46 -0.44 -19.46
N THR A 14 5.77 -1.25 -18.65
CA THR A 14 6.01 -2.70 -18.55
C THR A 14 5.10 -3.52 -19.47
N GLU A 15 4.25 -2.86 -20.28
CA GLU A 15 3.23 -3.51 -21.11
C GLU A 15 2.32 -4.48 -20.33
N ALA A 16 2.12 -4.20 -19.04
CA ALA A 16 1.34 -5.06 -18.16
C ALA A 16 -0.17 -4.99 -18.48
N LEU A 17 -0.80 -6.15 -18.56
CA LEU A 17 -2.24 -6.28 -18.79
C LEU A 17 -2.99 -6.28 -17.44
N PRO A 18 -3.81 -5.27 -17.16
CA PRO A 18 -4.43 -5.13 -15.85
C PRO A 18 -5.68 -6.00 -15.68
N VAL A 19 -5.81 -6.57 -14.49
CA VAL A 19 -7.05 -7.15 -13.96
C VAL A 19 -7.51 -6.32 -12.76
N TYR A 20 -8.64 -5.66 -12.87
CA TYR A 20 -9.09 -4.73 -11.83
C TYR A 20 -9.93 -5.40 -10.75
N MET A 21 -9.57 -5.18 -9.49
CA MET A 21 -10.43 -5.37 -8.34
C MET A 21 -11.22 -4.09 -8.09
N VAL A 22 -12.54 -4.16 -8.20
CA VAL A 22 -13.39 -2.96 -8.18
C VAL A 22 -13.93 -2.71 -6.78
N PRO A 23 -13.54 -1.60 -6.11
CA PRO A 23 -14.09 -1.25 -4.82
C PRO A 23 -15.57 -0.87 -4.93
N ARG A 24 -16.29 -1.06 -3.84
CA ARG A 24 -17.67 -0.57 -3.73
C ARG A 24 -17.70 0.95 -3.65
N ARG A 25 -18.85 1.51 -4.04
CA ARG A 25 -19.16 2.93 -3.83
C ARG A 25 -20.50 3.06 -3.12
N ASN A 26 -20.59 4.06 -2.26
CA ASN A 26 -21.89 4.43 -1.70
C ASN A 26 -22.68 5.32 -2.68
N ARG A 27 -23.94 5.66 -2.32
CA ARG A 27 -24.81 6.52 -3.13
C ARG A 27 -24.25 7.93 -3.38
N ARG A 28 -23.26 8.38 -2.59
CA ARG A 28 -22.58 9.69 -2.72
C ARG A 28 -21.29 9.59 -3.55
N GLY A 29 -20.97 8.41 -4.09
CA GLY A 29 -19.76 8.19 -4.89
C GLY A 29 -18.49 7.95 -4.06
N ILE A 30 -18.55 7.93 -2.73
CA ILE A 30 -17.41 7.65 -1.86
C ILE A 30 -16.98 6.20 -2.07
N ILE A 31 -15.69 6.01 -2.28
CA ILE A 31 -15.09 4.70 -2.53
C ILE A 31 -14.92 3.96 -1.20
N GLY A 32 -15.48 2.77 -1.12
CA GLY A 32 -15.33 1.86 0.01
C GLY A 32 -14.23 0.81 -0.23
N PRO A 33 -14.12 -0.18 0.65
CA PRO A 33 -13.14 -1.25 0.49
C PRO A 33 -13.46 -2.18 -0.69
N VAL A 34 -12.41 -2.76 -1.27
CA VAL A 34 -12.51 -4.00 -2.04
C VAL A 34 -12.84 -5.13 -1.06
N ARG A 35 -13.78 -5.98 -1.39
CA ARG A 35 -14.14 -7.12 -0.53
C ARG A 35 -13.00 -8.12 -0.47
N LEU A 36 -12.80 -8.75 0.68
CA LEU A 36 -11.77 -9.78 0.84
C LEU A 36 -11.92 -10.94 -0.17
N SER A 37 -13.16 -11.33 -0.49
CA SER A 37 -13.45 -12.36 -1.49
C SER A 37 -12.98 -12.03 -2.90
N GLU A 38 -12.76 -10.75 -3.23
CA GLU A 38 -12.21 -10.34 -4.54
C GLU A 38 -10.74 -10.74 -4.70
N PHE A 39 -10.05 -10.98 -3.58
CA PHE A 39 -8.65 -11.42 -3.56
C PHE A 39 -8.49 -12.94 -3.57
N SER A 40 -9.59 -13.70 -3.62
CA SER A 40 -9.48 -15.16 -3.70
C SER A 40 -8.97 -15.62 -5.06
N PRO A 41 -8.24 -16.76 -5.12
CA PRO A 41 -7.76 -17.35 -6.38
C PRO A 41 -8.87 -17.52 -7.41
N GLU A 42 -10.05 -17.96 -6.98
CA GLU A 42 -11.20 -18.19 -7.86
C GLU A 42 -11.71 -16.89 -8.46
N SER A 43 -11.80 -15.82 -7.66
CA SER A 43 -12.24 -14.50 -8.15
C SER A 43 -11.24 -13.92 -9.14
N ILE A 44 -9.95 -14.03 -8.86
CA ILE A 44 -8.88 -13.58 -9.75
C ILE A 44 -8.92 -14.36 -11.06
N HIS A 45 -8.98 -15.68 -10.98
CA HIS A 45 -9.06 -16.54 -12.17
C HIS A 45 -10.30 -16.20 -13.03
N ALA A 46 -11.47 -16.07 -12.42
CA ALA A 46 -12.69 -15.71 -13.14
C ALA A 46 -12.57 -14.38 -13.88
N LYS A 47 -11.93 -13.38 -13.26
CA LYS A 47 -11.69 -12.07 -13.89
C LYS A 47 -10.70 -12.16 -15.06
N ILE A 48 -9.65 -12.96 -14.92
CA ILE A 48 -8.67 -13.21 -15.99
C ILE A 48 -9.38 -13.88 -17.19
N GLN A 49 -10.16 -14.92 -16.95
CA GLN A 49 -10.90 -15.63 -18.00
C GLN A 49 -11.92 -14.71 -18.70
N ALA A 50 -12.61 -13.83 -17.96
CA ALA A 50 -13.58 -12.90 -18.52
C ALA A 50 -12.94 -11.69 -19.24
N SER A 51 -11.64 -11.46 -19.07
CA SER A 51 -10.97 -10.29 -19.65
C SER A 51 -10.88 -10.40 -21.16
N LYS A 52 -11.30 -9.34 -21.86
CA LYS A 52 -11.12 -9.19 -23.30
C LYS A 52 -9.75 -8.60 -23.68
N LEU A 53 -9.00 -8.11 -22.71
CA LEU A 53 -7.68 -7.51 -22.91
C LEU A 53 -6.57 -8.56 -22.84
N ILE A 54 -6.80 -9.68 -22.16
CA ILE A 54 -5.80 -10.72 -21.95
C ILE A 54 -5.93 -11.75 -23.07
N PRO A 55 -4.88 -11.97 -23.90
CA PRO A 55 -4.84 -13.03 -24.88
C PRO A 55 -5.04 -14.41 -24.21
N ASP A 56 -5.71 -15.33 -24.89
CA ASP A 56 -6.03 -16.66 -24.32
C ASP A 56 -4.77 -17.43 -23.90
N ALA A 57 -3.67 -17.28 -24.63
CA ALA A 57 -2.39 -17.89 -24.28
C ALA A 57 -1.82 -17.42 -22.93
N LEU A 58 -2.20 -16.24 -22.46
CA LEU A 58 -1.73 -15.68 -21.19
C LEU A 58 -2.70 -15.93 -20.03
N LYS A 59 -3.91 -16.42 -20.27
CA LYS A 59 -4.93 -16.64 -19.23
C LYS A 59 -4.58 -17.75 -18.23
N THR A 60 -3.60 -18.57 -18.53
CA THR A 60 -3.10 -19.63 -17.65
C THR A 60 -1.89 -19.20 -16.83
N HIS A 61 -1.34 -18.02 -17.08
CA HIS A 61 -0.17 -17.54 -16.37
C HIS A 61 -0.54 -17.02 -14.98
N THR A 62 0.40 -17.15 -14.05
CA THR A 62 0.29 -16.55 -12.71
C THR A 62 0.35 -15.02 -12.81
N VAL A 63 -0.40 -14.34 -11.97
CA VAL A 63 -0.35 -12.87 -11.89
C VAL A 63 1.01 -12.42 -11.38
N LYS A 64 1.70 -11.58 -12.14
CA LYS A 64 3.04 -11.11 -11.79
C LYS A 64 3.07 -10.21 -10.55
N MET A 65 2.05 -9.36 -10.39
CA MET A 65 1.98 -8.43 -9.27
C MET A 65 0.53 -8.08 -8.92
N SER A 66 0.21 -8.10 -7.64
CA SER A 66 -0.99 -7.45 -7.10
C SER A 66 -0.59 -6.13 -6.45
N ALA A 67 -1.16 -5.02 -6.91
CA ALA A 67 -0.92 -3.70 -6.34
C ALA A 67 -2.18 -3.17 -5.66
N LEU A 68 -2.05 -2.74 -4.41
CA LEU A 68 -3.15 -2.25 -3.57
C LEU A 68 -2.78 -0.94 -2.89
N THR A 69 -3.61 0.09 -3.04
CA THR A 69 -3.49 1.33 -2.28
C THR A 69 -3.96 1.12 -0.84
N ASN A 70 -3.06 1.31 0.13
CA ASN A 70 -3.27 1.10 1.56
C ASN A 70 -2.49 2.17 2.39
N SER A 71 -3.13 3.17 3.00
CA SER A 71 -4.56 3.49 3.02
C SER A 71 -4.99 4.31 1.80
N THR A 72 -6.30 4.29 1.55
CA THR A 72 -6.91 5.14 0.53
C THR A 72 -7.09 6.57 1.03
N TYR A 73 -7.41 7.52 0.13
CA TYR A 73 -7.75 8.91 0.51
C TYR A 73 -8.94 9.00 1.49
N ASP A 74 -9.87 8.04 1.41
CA ASP A 74 -11.03 7.98 2.30
C ASP A 74 -10.71 7.25 3.63
N GLY A 75 -9.46 6.91 3.88
CA GLY A 75 -8.99 6.28 5.11
C GLY A 75 -9.31 4.78 5.23
N VAL A 76 -9.54 4.09 4.12
CA VAL A 76 -9.71 2.63 4.12
C VAL A 76 -8.36 1.97 4.30
N CYS A 77 -8.18 1.25 5.41
CA CYS A 77 -7.01 0.46 5.74
C CYS A 77 -7.35 -1.02 5.67
N TYR A 78 -6.57 -1.78 4.92
CA TYR A 78 -6.78 -3.22 4.78
C TYR A 78 -5.97 -3.99 5.83
N ASN A 79 -6.53 -5.10 6.29
CA ASN A 79 -5.74 -6.09 7.04
C ASN A 79 -4.84 -6.83 6.04
N VAL A 80 -3.56 -6.49 6.05
CA VAL A 80 -2.56 -7.01 5.09
C VAL A 80 -2.37 -8.52 5.25
N ILE A 81 -2.43 -9.02 6.49
CA ILE A 81 -2.28 -10.46 6.75
C ILE A 81 -3.41 -11.25 6.08
N ASN A 82 -4.65 -10.75 6.17
CA ASN A 82 -5.78 -11.38 5.51
C ASN A 82 -5.68 -11.31 3.98
N ILE A 83 -5.22 -10.18 3.43
CA ILE A 83 -4.98 -10.03 1.98
C ILE A 83 -3.92 -11.03 1.52
N LYS A 84 -2.78 -11.09 2.19
CA LYS A 84 -1.72 -12.06 1.90
C LYS A 84 -2.25 -13.50 1.89
N SER A 85 -2.98 -13.86 2.93
CA SER A 85 -3.55 -15.21 3.08
C SER A 85 -4.48 -15.60 1.92
N GLN A 86 -5.17 -14.63 1.31
CA GLN A 86 -6.01 -14.88 0.14
C GLN A 86 -5.19 -14.99 -1.15
N LEU A 87 -4.12 -14.21 -1.28
CA LEU A 87 -3.33 -14.08 -2.51
C LEU A 87 -2.19 -15.09 -2.64
N GLU A 88 -1.79 -15.77 -1.58
CA GLU A 88 -0.57 -16.61 -1.45
C GLU A 88 -0.18 -17.39 -2.71
N LYS A 89 -1.15 -18.01 -3.38
CA LYS A 89 -0.89 -18.87 -4.54
C LYS A 89 -1.28 -18.23 -5.88
N SER A 90 -1.76 -17.01 -5.86
CA SER A 90 -2.34 -16.39 -7.05
C SER A 90 -1.45 -15.35 -7.68
N VAL A 91 -0.43 -14.87 -6.95
CA VAL A 91 0.43 -13.77 -7.38
C VAL A 91 1.88 -14.04 -7.04
N GLU A 92 2.78 -13.57 -7.89
CA GLU A 92 4.22 -13.73 -7.67
C GLU A 92 4.79 -12.63 -6.75
N ASN A 93 4.19 -11.44 -6.74
CA ASN A 93 4.65 -10.30 -5.94
C ASN A 93 3.46 -9.48 -5.42
N LEU A 94 3.63 -8.86 -4.24
CA LEU A 94 2.69 -7.90 -3.67
C LEU A 94 3.29 -6.50 -3.62
N HIS A 95 2.52 -5.50 -4.02
CA HIS A 95 2.87 -4.10 -3.82
C HIS A 95 1.76 -3.40 -3.03
N PHE A 96 2.13 -2.84 -1.88
CA PHE A 96 1.28 -1.95 -1.10
C PHE A 96 1.72 -0.50 -1.33
N ASP A 97 0.84 0.27 -1.97
CA ASP A 97 1.03 1.72 -2.09
C ASP A 97 0.54 2.37 -0.79
N GLU A 98 1.47 2.66 0.11
CA GLU A 98 1.27 3.27 1.42
C GLU A 98 1.72 4.73 1.44
N ALA A 99 1.61 5.42 0.31
CA ALA A 99 2.03 6.81 0.19
C ALA A 99 1.42 7.74 1.25
N TRP A 100 0.25 7.41 1.79
CA TRP A 100 -0.45 8.15 2.85
C TRP A 100 -0.44 7.42 4.20
N TYR A 101 0.42 6.41 4.39
CA TYR A 101 0.27 5.50 5.53
C TYR A 101 1.59 5.16 6.22
N ALA A 102 2.65 5.95 5.98
CA ALA A 102 3.99 5.71 6.52
C ALA A 102 4.06 5.67 8.06
N TYR A 103 3.07 6.23 8.76
CA TYR A 103 3.00 6.28 10.22
C TYR A 103 2.42 5.00 10.88
N ALA A 104 1.85 4.09 10.10
CA ALA A 104 1.04 2.97 10.65
C ALA A 104 1.83 2.05 11.60
N ARG A 105 3.10 1.82 11.34
CA ARG A 105 3.98 1.00 12.18
C ARG A 105 4.03 1.47 13.64
N PHE A 106 3.90 2.76 13.87
CA PHE A 106 4.17 3.42 15.15
C PHE A 106 2.97 3.51 16.10
N ASN A 107 1.85 2.83 15.76
CA ASN A 107 0.72 2.76 16.70
C ASN A 107 0.06 1.37 16.66
N PRO A 108 -0.18 0.73 17.83
CA PRO A 108 -0.77 -0.60 17.92
C PRO A 108 -2.16 -0.74 17.27
N MET A 109 -2.92 0.36 17.11
CA MET A 109 -4.21 0.36 16.44
C MET A 109 -4.13 -0.14 14.99
N TYR A 110 -2.98 0.05 14.33
CA TYR A 110 -2.75 -0.36 12.95
C TYR A 110 -2.06 -1.72 12.82
N LYS A 111 -1.96 -2.49 13.89
CA LYS A 111 -1.37 -3.83 13.85
C LYS A 111 -2.01 -4.66 12.73
N ASN A 112 -1.18 -5.30 11.91
CA ASN A 112 -1.58 -6.10 10.74
C ASN A 112 -2.20 -5.31 9.57
N HIS A 113 -2.19 -3.97 9.60
CA HIS A 113 -2.83 -3.13 8.58
C HIS A 113 -1.85 -2.38 7.67
N TYR A 114 -0.56 -2.68 7.70
CA TYR A 114 0.47 -2.09 6.84
C TYR A 114 1.33 -3.16 6.17
N GLY A 115 1.90 -2.85 5.02
CA GLY A 115 2.57 -3.82 4.13
C GLY A 115 3.71 -4.59 4.79
N MET A 116 4.51 -3.91 5.62
CA MET A 116 5.63 -4.49 6.37
C MET A 116 5.22 -5.06 7.73
N ALA A 117 3.92 -5.34 7.95
CA ALA A 117 3.46 -5.91 9.21
C ALA A 117 4.23 -7.19 9.58
N ASP A 118 4.50 -7.33 10.88
CA ASP A 118 5.16 -8.50 11.44
C ASP A 118 4.27 -9.74 11.29
N GLY A 119 4.89 -10.89 11.17
CA GLY A 119 4.21 -12.17 11.07
C GLY A 119 5.15 -13.24 10.52
N PRO A 120 4.83 -14.51 10.74
CA PRO A 120 5.62 -15.59 10.17
C PRO A 120 5.59 -15.52 8.65
N VAL A 121 6.74 -15.74 8.03
CA VAL A 121 6.86 -15.89 6.58
C VAL A 121 6.69 -17.37 6.26
N LYS A 122 5.68 -17.69 5.47
CA LYS A 122 5.41 -19.06 5.01
C LYS A 122 6.18 -19.34 3.72
N PRO A 123 6.45 -20.61 3.38
CA PRO A 123 7.17 -20.97 2.14
C PRO A 123 6.55 -20.38 0.87
N ASP A 124 5.22 -20.31 0.81
CA ASP A 124 4.47 -19.83 -0.36
C ASP A 124 4.19 -18.32 -0.33
N ASP A 125 4.68 -17.59 0.68
CA ASP A 125 4.50 -16.13 0.76
C ASP A 125 5.28 -15.45 -0.37
N PRO A 126 4.64 -14.59 -1.17
CA PRO A 126 5.33 -13.79 -2.17
C PRO A 126 6.14 -12.66 -1.53
N PRO A 127 7.15 -12.14 -2.22
CA PRO A 127 7.82 -10.91 -1.83
C PRO A 127 6.86 -9.72 -1.76
N ILE A 128 7.13 -8.79 -0.84
CA ILE A 128 6.33 -7.59 -0.64
C ILE A 128 7.17 -6.36 -0.92
N PHE A 129 6.62 -5.47 -1.74
CA PHE A 129 7.10 -4.12 -1.95
C PHE A 129 6.13 -3.15 -1.29
N CYS A 130 6.64 -2.15 -0.58
CA CYS A 130 5.80 -1.14 0.07
C CYS A 130 6.38 0.24 -0.20
N SER A 131 5.65 1.07 -0.93
CA SER A 131 6.06 2.45 -1.23
C SER A 131 5.41 3.43 -0.26
N GLN A 132 6.22 4.29 0.37
CA GLN A 132 5.78 5.29 1.33
C GLN A 132 6.29 6.67 0.95
N SER A 133 5.39 7.66 0.90
CA SER A 133 5.76 9.07 0.73
C SER A 133 5.98 9.70 2.10
N THR A 134 7.20 9.61 2.60
CA THR A 134 7.58 10.07 3.94
C THR A 134 7.29 11.57 4.13
N HIS A 135 7.40 12.35 3.05
CA HIS A 135 7.11 13.79 3.05
C HIS A 135 5.63 14.16 3.25
N LYS A 136 4.70 13.21 3.13
CA LYS A 136 3.26 13.51 3.25
C LYS A 136 2.77 13.54 4.69
N LEU A 137 3.10 12.52 5.45
CA LEU A 137 2.56 12.32 6.80
C LEU A 137 3.61 12.09 7.88
N LEU A 138 4.88 12.13 7.52
CA LEU A 138 6.02 12.23 8.42
C LEU A 138 6.78 13.53 8.16
N THR A 139 7.89 13.75 8.84
CA THR A 139 8.58 15.05 8.87
C THR A 139 9.64 15.25 7.80
N ALA A 140 9.75 14.36 6.82
CA ALA A 140 10.73 14.49 5.74
C ALA A 140 10.38 15.63 4.77
N PHE A 141 11.40 16.18 4.10
CA PHE A 141 11.20 17.23 3.11
C PHE A 141 10.41 16.73 1.89
N SER A 142 9.73 17.66 1.22
CA SER A 142 8.94 17.37 0.03
C SER A 142 9.73 16.57 -1.00
N GLN A 143 9.08 15.60 -1.64
CA GLN A 143 9.63 14.61 -2.57
C GLN A 143 10.38 13.44 -1.93
N ALA A 144 10.69 13.49 -0.63
CA ALA A 144 11.31 12.35 0.08
C ALA A 144 10.33 11.17 0.18
N SER A 145 10.78 9.99 -0.18
CA SER A 145 10.00 8.74 -0.13
C SER A 145 10.88 7.57 0.23
N MET A 146 10.27 6.48 0.66
CA MET A 146 10.92 5.22 0.97
C MET A 146 10.27 4.08 0.22
N LEU A 147 11.06 3.11 -0.19
CA LEU A 147 10.60 1.81 -0.66
C LEU A 147 11.13 0.73 0.27
N HIS A 148 10.22 -0.02 0.87
CA HIS A 148 10.54 -1.15 1.72
C HIS A 148 10.32 -2.45 0.96
N ILE A 149 11.21 -3.42 1.14
CA ILE A 149 11.16 -4.71 0.50
C ILE A 149 11.26 -5.79 1.57
N LYS A 150 10.38 -6.77 1.48
CA LYS A 150 10.40 -7.97 2.31
C LYS A 150 10.43 -9.18 1.41
N ASP A 151 11.40 -10.04 1.61
CA ASP A 151 11.50 -11.31 0.91
C ASP A 151 10.27 -12.17 1.10
N GLY A 152 9.95 -12.96 0.11
CA GLY A 152 8.99 -14.05 0.23
C GLY A 152 9.56 -15.25 1.00
N GLY A 153 8.78 -16.30 1.09
CA GLY A 153 9.20 -17.54 1.74
C GLY A 153 10.38 -18.20 1.02
N THR A 154 10.13 -18.78 -0.13
CA THR A 154 11.16 -19.38 -0.99
C THR A 154 11.75 -18.39 -1.99
N VAL A 155 10.97 -17.39 -2.42
CA VAL A 155 11.40 -16.39 -3.41
C VAL A 155 12.11 -15.26 -2.67
N LYS A 156 13.37 -15.03 -3.05
CA LYS A 156 14.20 -13.94 -2.53
C LYS A 156 14.42 -12.90 -3.61
N ILE A 157 14.38 -11.63 -3.21
CA ILE A 157 14.71 -10.53 -4.11
C ILE A 157 16.24 -10.44 -4.17
N ASN A 158 16.79 -10.52 -5.39
CA ASN A 158 18.21 -10.30 -5.61
C ASN A 158 18.53 -8.81 -5.41
N PRO A 159 19.35 -8.43 -4.41
CA PRO A 159 19.64 -7.02 -4.12
C PRO A 159 20.33 -6.31 -5.29
N ASP A 160 21.20 -6.98 -6.01
CA ASP A 160 21.98 -6.38 -7.11
C ASP A 160 21.07 -6.08 -8.30
N GLU A 161 20.25 -7.05 -8.73
CA GLU A 161 19.25 -6.85 -9.80
C GLU A 161 18.23 -5.78 -9.44
N PHE A 162 17.78 -5.77 -8.18
CA PHE A 162 16.88 -4.72 -7.70
C PHE A 162 17.53 -3.35 -7.76
N ASN A 163 18.79 -3.24 -7.28
CA ASN A 163 19.52 -1.97 -7.25
C ASN A 163 19.75 -1.43 -8.67
N GLU A 164 20.15 -2.28 -9.62
CA GLU A 164 20.31 -1.89 -11.02
C GLU A 164 18.98 -1.35 -11.60
N SER A 165 17.87 -2.06 -11.38
CA SER A 165 16.55 -1.64 -11.82
C SER A 165 16.12 -0.32 -11.16
N TYR A 166 16.39 -0.17 -9.86
CA TYR A 166 16.06 1.04 -9.09
C TYR A 166 16.86 2.24 -9.60
N MET A 167 18.14 2.07 -9.84
CA MET A 167 19.04 3.14 -10.31
C MET A 167 18.68 3.64 -11.71
N MET A 168 18.09 2.82 -12.56
CA MET A 168 17.58 3.28 -13.85
C MET A 168 16.47 4.33 -13.73
N HIS A 169 15.75 4.36 -12.62
CA HIS A 169 14.64 5.29 -12.36
C HIS A 169 14.98 6.37 -11.34
N GLY A 170 16.17 6.31 -10.75
CA GLY A 170 16.67 7.26 -9.76
C GLY A 170 17.40 8.46 -10.39
N SER A 171 17.57 9.51 -9.60
CA SER A 171 18.44 10.63 -9.97
C SER A 171 19.92 10.26 -9.81
N THR A 172 20.74 10.63 -10.79
CA THR A 172 22.21 10.54 -10.68
C THR A 172 22.82 11.62 -9.77
N SER A 173 22.00 12.57 -9.32
CA SER A 173 22.40 13.69 -8.47
C SER A 173 21.54 13.74 -7.20
N PRO A 174 21.76 12.84 -6.24
CA PRO A 174 20.97 12.79 -5.02
C PRO A 174 21.12 14.07 -4.21
N GLN A 175 20.01 14.55 -3.65
CA GLN A 175 20.00 15.73 -2.80
C GLN A 175 20.23 15.30 -1.34
N TYR A 176 21.38 15.61 -0.79
CA TYR A 176 21.76 15.21 0.57
C TYR A 176 20.82 15.77 1.66
N ASN A 177 20.26 16.95 1.47
CA ASN A 177 19.28 17.52 2.38
C ASN A 177 17.99 16.67 2.47
N MET A 178 17.56 16.05 1.36
CA MET A 178 16.43 15.12 1.38
C MET A 178 16.79 13.84 2.12
N ILE A 179 17.97 13.27 1.85
CA ILE A 179 18.45 12.07 2.55
C ILE A 179 18.55 12.35 4.04
N ALA A 180 19.15 13.47 4.43
CA ALA A 180 19.25 13.90 5.83
C ALA A 180 17.86 14.07 6.48
N SER A 181 16.87 14.60 5.73
CA SER A 181 15.51 14.73 6.26
C SER A 181 14.82 13.38 6.49
N LEU A 182 15.11 12.36 5.68
CA LEU A 182 14.64 11.00 5.89
C LEU A 182 15.24 10.38 7.14
N ASP A 183 16.54 10.58 7.34
CA ASP A 183 17.26 10.10 8.52
C ASP A 183 16.71 10.72 9.81
N VAL A 184 16.55 12.04 9.83
CA VAL A 184 15.94 12.76 10.96
C VAL A 184 14.50 12.31 11.21
N ALA A 185 13.70 12.16 10.15
CA ALA A 185 12.31 11.68 10.29
C ALA A 185 12.26 10.26 10.86
N THR A 186 13.16 9.40 10.45
CA THR A 186 13.28 8.03 10.96
C THR A 186 13.65 8.04 12.45
N GLN A 187 14.65 8.84 12.84
CA GLN A 187 15.06 8.96 14.23
C GLN A 187 13.94 9.50 15.11
N MET A 188 13.23 10.55 14.67
CA MET A 188 12.07 11.07 15.40
C MET A 188 10.99 10.00 15.64
N MET A 189 10.73 9.18 14.64
CA MET A 189 9.72 8.13 14.74
C MET A 189 10.19 6.95 15.61
N ASP A 190 11.48 6.65 15.62
CA ASP A 190 12.06 5.65 16.51
C ASP A 190 11.98 6.09 17.97
N ASP A 191 12.31 7.34 18.26
CA ASP A 191 12.32 7.91 19.61
C ASP A 191 10.92 8.18 20.18
N GLN A 192 10.00 8.73 19.38
CA GLN A 192 8.74 9.29 19.86
C GLN A 192 7.51 8.90 19.01
N GLY A 193 7.67 8.05 18.01
CA GLY A 193 6.61 7.76 17.04
C GLY A 193 5.30 7.28 17.66
N GLU A 194 5.36 6.42 18.66
CA GLU A 194 4.16 5.94 19.37
C GLU A 194 3.41 7.08 20.07
N LEU A 195 4.13 7.95 20.77
CA LEU A 195 3.55 9.12 21.46
C LEU A 195 2.93 10.10 20.47
N LEU A 196 3.67 10.45 19.41
CA LEU A 196 3.19 11.37 18.38
C LEU A 196 1.92 10.84 17.70
N MET A 197 1.90 9.56 17.35
CA MET A 197 0.72 8.94 16.73
C MET A 197 -0.46 8.86 17.69
N HIS A 198 -0.23 8.56 18.96
CA HIS A 198 -1.27 8.55 19.98
C HIS A 198 -1.93 9.94 20.11
N ASP A 199 -1.13 11.00 20.15
CA ASP A 199 -1.62 12.35 20.29
C ASP A 199 -2.46 12.80 19.08
N ILE A 200 -1.99 12.56 17.86
CA ILE A 200 -2.72 12.87 16.63
C ILE A 200 -4.05 12.11 16.56
N ILE A 201 -4.05 10.81 16.92
CA ILE A 201 -5.26 10.00 16.94
C ILE A 201 -6.26 10.55 17.97
N ARG A 202 -5.78 10.94 19.15
CA ARG A 202 -6.62 11.55 20.19
C ARG A 202 -7.28 12.84 19.70
N GLU A 203 -6.52 13.72 19.05
CA GLU A 203 -7.04 14.95 18.46
C GLU A 203 -8.08 14.69 17.36
N ALA A 204 -7.80 13.74 16.48
CA ALA A 204 -8.74 13.34 15.43
C ALA A 204 -10.06 12.78 16.00
N VAL A 205 -10.00 12.00 17.08
CA VAL A 205 -11.19 11.52 17.80
C VAL A 205 -11.96 12.67 18.44
N GLN A 206 -11.27 13.62 19.06
CA GLN A 206 -11.90 14.81 19.65
C GLN A 206 -12.61 15.66 18.59
N LEU A 207 -11.96 15.90 17.43
CA LEU A 207 -12.58 16.59 16.31
C LEU A 207 -13.86 15.90 15.83
N ARG A 208 -13.83 14.57 15.67
CA ARG A 208 -15.02 13.78 15.27
C ARG A 208 -16.17 13.90 16.29
N LYS A 209 -15.85 13.86 17.58
CA LYS A 209 -16.83 14.07 18.65
C LYS A 209 -17.46 15.45 18.53
N LYS A 210 -16.65 16.50 18.35
CA LYS A 210 -17.14 17.88 18.20
C LYS A 210 -18.04 18.06 17.00
N VAL A 211 -17.66 17.50 15.85
CA VAL A 211 -18.52 17.51 14.64
C VAL A 211 -19.85 16.78 14.89
N ALA A 212 -19.83 15.66 15.62
CA ALA A 212 -21.07 14.93 15.95
C ALA A 212 -21.97 15.70 16.93
N GLU A 213 -21.41 16.49 17.84
CA GLU A 213 -22.14 17.40 18.74
C GLU A 213 -22.80 18.52 17.93
N LEU A 214 -22.05 19.22 17.08
CA LEU A 214 -22.56 20.26 16.19
C LEU A 214 -23.69 19.75 15.28
N ASN A 215 -23.52 18.57 14.70
CA ASN A 215 -24.58 17.95 13.89
C ASN A 215 -25.89 17.67 14.66
N ARG A 216 -25.81 17.54 15.98
CA ARG A 216 -27.01 17.41 16.81
C ARG A 216 -27.65 18.77 17.08
N GLU A 217 -26.84 19.80 17.33
CA GLU A 217 -27.31 21.16 17.55
C GLU A 217 -27.99 21.80 16.31
N PHE A 218 -27.56 21.38 15.09
CA PHE A 218 -28.10 21.93 13.84
C PHE A 218 -29.10 21.00 13.12
N LYS A 219 -29.61 19.96 13.78
CA LYS A 219 -30.62 19.06 13.21
C LYS A 219 -32.05 19.49 13.42
N ASP A 220 -32.26 20.49 14.20
CA ASP A 220 -33.54 21.16 14.45
C ASP A 220 -33.63 22.43 13.59
#